data_e36ab45bc9034e61c32c933095759c6d
#
_entry.id   e36ab45bc9034e61c32c933095759c6d
#
_cell.length_a   1.000
_cell.length_b   1.000
_cell.length_c   1.000
_cell.angle_alpha   90.00
_cell.angle_beta   90.00
_cell.angle_gamma   90.00
#
_symmetry.space_group_name_H-M   'P 1'
#
loop_
_entity.id
_entity.type
_entity.pdbx_description
1 polymer ?
#
loop_
_entity_poly.entity_id
_entity_poly.type
_entity_poly.pdbx_seq_one_letter_code
_entity_poly.pdbx_strand_id
1 'polypeptide(L)'
;MSGTANHPTVGIVGLGIMGLSYARNLRGAGFPVVGYDVTPAALAALTEVGGESAASPRDLAAKADVILIALASVDALKAVCGGAEGMVHSIRPGVPVVEMGTFPIYAKEYCRDLFEPKGNPVLDCPVSGTGAQAAVRDLVLYASGDAAVAEKLRPVFDGFARNTRYVGPFGAGTKLKFIANLLVTIHNLAAAEALLLAEQSDLDLTMVYEAIRDGAGNSRMFEVRGPLMIEERYQPATMKMDVYMKDLMLITDFARDMRSPTPLMSASMPFYVAALAAGRHADDTAALFSVLKDMTKPHKA
;
A
#
# COMPACT_ATOMS: atom_id res chain seq x y z
N MET A 1 -39.39 -8.24 1.46
CA MET A 1 -38.61 -8.43 2.69
C MET A 1 -37.17 -8.72 2.25
N SER A 2 -36.32 -7.70 2.21
CA SER A 2 -34.91 -7.87 1.91
C SER A 2 -34.25 -8.49 3.15
N GLY A 3 -33.94 -9.79 3.05
CA GLY A 3 -33.11 -10.42 4.07
C GLY A 3 -31.79 -9.66 4.15
N THR A 4 -31.49 -9.07 5.30
CA THR A 4 -30.17 -8.53 5.61
C THR A 4 -29.19 -9.67 5.48
N ALA A 5 -28.40 -9.67 4.38
CA ALA A 5 -27.29 -10.59 4.26
C ALA A 5 -26.42 -10.41 5.52
N ASN A 6 -26.27 -11.49 6.28
CA ASN A 6 -25.47 -11.46 7.52
C ASN A 6 -23.99 -11.43 7.08
N HIS A 7 -23.46 -10.24 6.83
CA HIS A 7 -22.06 -10.05 6.44
C HIS A 7 -21.13 -10.45 7.59
N PRO A 8 -19.98 -11.09 7.30
CA PRO A 8 -18.99 -11.41 8.31
C PRO A 8 -18.43 -10.14 8.95
N THR A 9 -18.12 -10.22 10.25
CA THR A 9 -17.42 -9.15 10.97
C THR A 9 -15.97 -9.09 10.50
N VAL A 10 -15.57 -7.94 9.93
CA VAL A 10 -14.21 -7.72 9.44
C VAL A 10 -13.39 -7.04 10.53
N GLY A 11 -12.35 -7.73 11.00
CA GLY A 11 -11.33 -7.18 11.88
C GLY A 11 -10.28 -6.42 11.06
N ILE A 12 -9.91 -5.20 11.45
CA ILE A 12 -8.85 -4.43 10.79
C ILE A 12 -7.80 -4.04 11.83
N VAL A 13 -6.58 -4.53 11.64
CA VAL A 13 -5.41 -4.19 12.48
C VAL A 13 -4.54 -3.19 11.74
N GLY A 14 -4.38 -1.99 12.33
CA GLY A 14 -3.75 -0.84 11.69
C GLY A 14 -4.78 0.03 10.96
N LEU A 15 -5.05 1.20 11.53
CA LEU A 15 -6.05 2.17 11.06
C LEU A 15 -5.40 3.45 10.51
N GLY A 16 -4.22 3.30 9.90
CA GLY A 16 -3.60 4.37 9.12
C GLY A 16 -4.40 4.70 7.86
N ILE A 17 -3.82 5.44 6.93
CA ILE A 17 -4.48 5.90 5.68
C ILE A 17 -5.20 4.75 4.95
N MET A 18 -4.55 3.59 4.82
CA MET A 18 -5.11 2.45 4.11
C MET A 18 -6.18 1.73 4.93
N GLY A 19 -5.86 1.34 6.18
CA GLY A 19 -6.80 0.59 7.03
C GLY A 19 -8.09 1.35 7.33
N LEU A 20 -8.00 2.65 7.58
CA LEU A 20 -9.20 3.48 7.79
C LEU A 20 -10.03 3.62 6.50
N SER A 21 -9.37 3.68 5.32
CA SER A 21 -10.09 3.66 4.04
C SER A 21 -10.81 2.33 3.82
N TYR A 22 -10.18 1.20 4.16
CA TYR A 22 -10.86 -0.11 4.12
C TYR A 22 -12.06 -0.16 5.06
N ALA A 23 -11.89 0.31 6.30
CA ALA A 23 -12.98 0.37 7.28
C ALA A 23 -14.18 1.17 6.77
N ARG A 24 -13.94 2.37 6.25
CA ARG A 24 -14.98 3.25 5.69
C ARG A 24 -15.71 2.59 4.53
N ASN A 25 -14.97 2.01 3.60
CA ASN A 25 -15.56 1.36 2.41
C ASN A 25 -16.37 0.12 2.79
N LEU A 26 -15.86 -0.73 3.70
CA LEU A 26 -16.55 -1.92 4.18
C LEU A 26 -17.82 -1.56 4.97
N ARG A 27 -17.75 -0.52 5.82
CA ARG A 27 -18.94 0.00 6.51
C ARG A 27 -19.98 0.50 5.51
N GLY A 28 -19.56 1.24 4.49
CA GLY A 28 -20.42 1.70 3.40
C GLY A 28 -21.03 0.55 2.59
N ALA A 29 -20.36 -0.60 2.50
CA ALA A 29 -20.85 -1.83 1.88
C ALA A 29 -21.68 -2.71 2.83
N GLY A 30 -21.93 -2.28 4.09
CA GLY A 30 -22.78 -2.98 5.05
C GLY A 30 -22.08 -4.01 5.94
N PHE A 31 -20.75 -4.16 5.85
CA PHE A 31 -20.01 -5.08 6.71
C PHE A 31 -19.87 -4.51 8.14
N PRO A 32 -20.10 -5.32 9.20
CA PRO A 32 -19.63 -4.98 10.53
C PRO A 32 -18.11 -4.91 10.55
N VAL A 33 -17.54 -3.84 11.13
CA VAL A 33 -16.09 -3.64 11.23
C VAL A 33 -15.69 -3.45 12.69
N VAL A 34 -14.69 -4.20 13.14
CA VAL A 34 -13.98 -4.01 14.40
C VAL A 34 -12.51 -3.67 14.09
N GLY A 35 -11.94 -2.65 14.70
CA GLY A 35 -10.60 -2.21 14.39
C GLY A 35 -9.73 -2.00 15.62
N TYR A 36 -8.42 -2.13 15.42
CA TYR A 36 -7.40 -1.84 16.42
C TYR A 36 -6.27 -1.02 15.85
N ASP A 37 -5.87 -0.02 16.59
CA ASP A 37 -4.66 0.78 16.35
C ASP A 37 -4.09 1.23 17.71
N VAL A 38 -2.79 1.51 17.75
CA VAL A 38 -2.14 2.06 18.96
C VAL A 38 -2.43 3.55 19.14
N THR A 39 -2.93 4.22 18.12
CA THR A 39 -3.17 5.66 18.07
C THR A 39 -4.63 5.97 18.43
N PRO A 40 -4.93 6.66 19.55
CA PRO A 40 -6.30 6.98 19.94
C PRO A 40 -7.09 7.75 18.87
N ALA A 41 -6.45 8.65 18.13
CA ALA A 41 -7.08 9.39 17.05
C ALA A 41 -7.56 8.49 15.91
N ALA A 42 -6.83 7.40 15.60
CA ALA A 42 -7.23 6.42 14.59
C ALA A 42 -8.45 5.61 15.03
N LEU A 43 -8.53 5.26 16.31
CA LEU A 43 -9.71 4.59 16.90
C LEU A 43 -10.95 5.51 16.90
N ALA A 44 -10.76 6.80 17.21
CA ALA A 44 -11.85 7.78 17.12
C ALA A 44 -12.37 7.91 15.67
N ALA A 45 -11.46 8.01 14.69
CA ALA A 45 -11.84 8.07 13.28
C ALA A 45 -12.55 6.79 12.79
N LEU A 46 -12.20 5.61 13.32
CA LEU A 46 -12.94 4.38 13.06
C LEU A 46 -14.39 4.47 13.59
N THR A 47 -14.57 4.99 14.80
CA THR A 47 -15.90 5.16 15.42
C THR A 47 -16.76 6.13 14.62
N GLU A 48 -16.20 7.21 14.10
CA GLU A 48 -16.89 8.18 13.22
C GLU A 48 -17.45 7.53 11.96
N VAL A 49 -16.78 6.52 11.42
CA VAL A 49 -17.27 5.76 10.25
C VAL A 49 -18.17 4.58 10.64
N GLY A 50 -18.54 4.47 11.91
CA GLY A 50 -19.46 3.43 12.42
C GLY A 50 -18.80 2.08 12.67
N GLY A 51 -17.47 2.02 12.81
CA GLY A 51 -16.76 0.82 13.26
C GLY A 51 -16.68 0.74 14.78
N GLU A 52 -16.43 -0.47 15.29
CA GLU A 52 -16.20 -0.75 16.71
C GLU A 52 -14.69 -0.74 17.00
N SER A 53 -14.27 -0.12 18.10
CA SER A 53 -12.88 -0.15 18.54
C SER A 53 -12.63 -1.37 19.44
N ALA A 54 -11.57 -2.12 19.15
CA ALA A 54 -11.08 -3.20 20.01
C ALA A 54 -10.03 -2.67 21.00
N ALA A 55 -10.00 -3.23 22.21
CA ALA A 55 -9.05 -2.85 23.24
C ALA A 55 -7.63 -3.38 22.98
N SER A 56 -7.50 -4.47 22.22
CA SER A 56 -6.22 -5.10 21.86
C SER A 56 -6.36 -5.91 20.57
N PRO A 57 -5.25 -6.34 19.93
CA PRO A 57 -5.31 -7.32 18.83
C PRO A 57 -6.00 -8.62 19.25
N ARG A 58 -5.80 -9.04 20.49
CA ARG A 58 -6.46 -10.21 21.09
C ARG A 58 -7.98 -10.02 21.15
N ASP A 59 -8.48 -8.87 21.63
CA ASP A 59 -9.91 -8.56 21.67
C ASP A 59 -10.52 -8.53 20.25
N LEU A 60 -9.83 -7.91 19.28
CA LEU A 60 -10.25 -7.89 17.88
C LEU A 60 -10.39 -9.32 17.32
N ALA A 61 -9.39 -10.17 17.53
CA ALA A 61 -9.37 -11.53 16.98
C ALA A 61 -10.47 -12.43 17.54
N ALA A 62 -10.91 -12.18 18.77
CA ALA A 62 -12.04 -12.90 19.37
C ALA A 62 -13.40 -12.56 18.70
N LYS A 63 -13.52 -11.36 18.11
CA LYS A 63 -14.77 -10.84 17.54
C LYS A 63 -14.86 -11.02 16.02
N ALA A 64 -13.72 -11.04 15.33
CA ALA A 64 -13.67 -11.01 13.87
C ALA A 64 -13.95 -12.38 13.22
N ASP A 65 -14.61 -12.39 12.06
CA ASP A 65 -14.80 -13.56 11.19
C ASP A 65 -13.77 -13.59 10.04
N VAL A 66 -13.10 -12.49 9.79
CA VAL A 66 -11.92 -12.32 8.89
C VAL A 66 -11.09 -11.18 9.43
N ILE A 67 -9.76 -11.28 9.35
CA ILE A 67 -8.86 -10.25 9.85
C ILE A 67 -7.99 -9.71 8.71
N LEU A 68 -8.02 -8.39 8.51
CA LEU A 68 -7.16 -7.65 7.58
C LEU A 68 -6.05 -6.96 8.38
N ILE A 69 -4.79 -7.16 7.99
CA ILE A 69 -3.63 -6.53 8.63
C ILE A 69 -3.07 -5.46 7.68
N ALA A 70 -3.11 -4.19 8.11
CA ALA A 70 -2.70 -3.03 7.33
C ALA A 70 -1.66 -2.17 8.09
N LEU A 71 -0.51 -2.77 8.38
CA LEU A 71 0.54 -2.19 9.23
C LEU A 71 1.71 -1.62 8.42
N ALA A 72 2.49 -0.74 9.05
CA ALA A 72 3.61 -0.05 8.43
C ALA A 72 4.99 -0.70 8.70
N SER A 73 5.14 -1.56 9.75
CA SER A 73 6.41 -2.15 10.14
C SER A 73 6.32 -3.63 10.51
N VAL A 74 7.43 -4.34 10.33
CA VAL A 74 7.56 -5.76 10.70
C VAL A 74 7.43 -5.95 12.21
N ASP A 75 7.94 -5.02 13.02
CA ASP A 75 7.83 -5.09 14.47
C ASP A 75 6.37 -4.98 14.94
N ALA A 76 5.60 -4.06 14.34
CA ALA A 76 4.16 -3.97 14.59
C ALA A 76 3.45 -5.25 14.17
N LEU A 77 3.79 -5.84 13.01
CA LEU A 77 3.22 -7.12 12.57
C LEU A 77 3.48 -8.23 13.60
N LYS A 78 4.73 -8.37 14.06
CA LYS A 78 5.09 -9.37 15.09
C LYS A 78 4.36 -9.14 16.40
N ALA A 79 4.27 -7.89 16.84
CA ALA A 79 3.58 -7.52 18.08
C ALA A 79 2.09 -7.86 18.05
N VAL A 80 1.39 -7.53 16.95
CA VAL A 80 -0.06 -7.79 16.86
C VAL A 80 -0.39 -9.26 16.59
N CYS A 81 0.51 -10.00 15.91
CA CYS A 81 0.29 -11.43 15.66
C CYS A 81 0.60 -12.28 16.89
N GLY A 82 1.83 -12.17 17.44
CA GLY A 82 2.36 -13.10 18.44
C GLY A 82 2.75 -12.47 19.78
N GLY A 83 2.61 -11.14 19.96
CA GLY A 83 2.90 -10.46 21.22
C GLY A 83 2.00 -10.91 22.38
N ALA A 84 2.23 -10.39 23.59
CA ALA A 84 1.47 -10.77 24.78
C ALA A 84 -0.06 -10.60 24.63
N GLU A 85 -0.49 -9.53 23.97
CA GLU A 85 -1.89 -9.26 23.58
C GLU A 85 -2.13 -9.56 22.09
N GLY A 86 -1.35 -10.47 21.50
CA GLY A 86 -1.43 -10.81 20.09
C GLY A 86 -2.67 -11.65 19.75
N MET A 87 -3.06 -11.57 18.46
CA MET A 87 -4.23 -12.26 17.91
C MET A 87 -4.18 -13.79 18.10
N VAL A 88 -2.97 -14.37 18.09
CA VAL A 88 -2.73 -15.82 18.22
C VAL A 88 -3.33 -16.43 19.48
N HIS A 89 -3.59 -15.61 20.51
CA HIS A 89 -4.10 -16.07 21.81
C HIS A 89 -5.64 -16.19 21.87
N SER A 90 -6.36 -15.66 20.89
CA SER A 90 -7.83 -15.63 20.92
C SER A 90 -8.52 -15.86 19.57
N ILE A 91 -7.75 -15.91 18.49
CA ILE A 91 -8.32 -16.16 17.16
C ILE A 91 -9.03 -17.51 17.12
N ARG A 92 -10.26 -17.52 16.63
CA ARG A 92 -11.05 -18.73 16.50
C ARG A 92 -10.54 -19.58 15.33
N PRO A 93 -10.50 -20.92 15.43
CA PRO A 93 -10.13 -21.78 14.32
C PRO A 93 -10.96 -21.47 13.05
N GLY A 94 -10.31 -21.50 11.89
CA GLY A 94 -10.96 -21.25 10.62
C GLY A 94 -11.12 -19.77 10.24
N VAL A 95 -10.84 -18.82 11.13
CA VAL A 95 -10.84 -17.38 10.80
C VAL A 95 -9.65 -17.06 9.90
N PRO A 96 -9.88 -16.56 8.66
CA PRO A 96 -8.79 -16.19 7.77
C PRO A 96 -8.07 -14.93 8.23
N VAL A 97 -6.75 -14.92 8.05
CA VAL A 97 -5.89 -13.74 8.26
C VAL A 97 -5.34 -13.27 6.91
N VAL A 98 -5.58 -12.02 6.57
CA VAL A 98 -5.17 -11.41 5.29
C VAL A 98 -4.10 -10.36 5.58
N GLU A 99 -2.86 -10.66 5.25
CA GLU A 99 -1.75 -9.73 5.42
C GLU A 99 -1.61 -8.85 4.16
N MET A 100 -1.77 -7.53 4.33
CA MET A 100 -1.90 -6.56 3.24
C MET A 100 -0.73 -5.58 3.15
N GLY A 101 0.21 -5.63 4.07
CA GLY A 101 1.37 -4.75 4.12
C GLY A 101 2.37 -5.05 3.01
N THR A 102 3.28 -4.12 2.76
CA THR A 102 4.47 -4.35 1.92
C THR A 102 5.65 -4.63 2.85
N PHE A 103 5.97 -5.92 3.00
CA PHE A 103 7.00 -6.44 3.90
C PHE A 103 7.91 -7.43 3.18
N PRO A 104 9.10 -7.74 3.75
CA PRO A 104 9.90 -8.88 3.29
C PRO A 104 9.09 -10.17 3.40
N ILE A 105 9.30 -11.10 2.48
CA ILE A 105 8.54 -12.36 2.43
C ILE A 105 8.63 -13.12 3.75
N TYR A 106 9.83 -13.18 4.38
CA TYR A 106 10.02 -13.87 5.68
C TYR A 106 9.12 -13.32 6.80
N ALA A 107 8.78 -12.04 6.78
CA ALA A 107 7.90 -11.45 7.79
C ALA A 107 6.45 -11.89 7.60
N LYS A 108 6.03 -12.08 6.37
CA LYS A 108 4.71 -12.64 6.04
C LYS A 108 4.64 -14.14 6.32
N GLU A 109 5.74 -14.86 6.05
CA GLU A 109 5.88 -16.27 6.43
C GLU A 109 5.79 -16.46 7.94
N TYR A 110 6.39 -15.56 8.73
CA TYR A 110 6.18 -15.57 10.19
C TYR A 110 4.70 -15.53 10.57
N CYS A 111 3.92 -14.68 9.92
CA CYS A 111 2.47 -14.60 10.15
C CYS A 111 1.78 -15.93 9.77
N ARG A 112 2.08 -16.48 8.59
CA ARG A 112 1.57 -17.77 8.12
C ARG A 112 1.90 -18.90 9.10
N ASP A 113 3.16 -19.03 9.46
CA ASP A 113 3.66 -20.14 10.30
C ASP A 113 3.11 -20.07 11.75
N LEU A 114 2.65 -18.89 12.16
CA LEU A 114 2.02 -18.69 13.47
C LEU A 114 0.54 -19.12 13.49
N PHE A 115 -0.21 -18.89 12.40
CA PHE A 115 -1.66 -19.07 12.36
C PHE A 115 -2.09 -20.38 11.68
N GLU A 116 -1.47 -20.80 10.58
CA GLU A 116 -1.87 -22.01 9.85
C GLU A 116 -1.86 -23.29 10.70
N PRO A 117 -0.88 -23.53 11.62
CA PRO A 117 -0.92 -24.71 12.48
C PRO A 117 -2.11 -24.72 13.46
N LYS A 118 -2.77 -23.58 13.65
CA LYS A 118 -4.00 -23.43 14.46
C LYS A 118 -5.27 -23.56 13.65
N GLY A 119 -5.17 -23.87 12.36
CA GLY A 119 -6.29 -24.00 11.44
C GLY A 119 -6.80 -22.66 10.89
N ASN A 120 -6.02 -21.59 10.98
CA ASN A 120 -6.35 -20.27 10.47
C ASN A 120 -5.60 -20.02 9.17
N PRO A 121 -6.25 -20.05 8.01
CA PRO A 121 -5.57 -19.82 6.73
C PRO A 121 -5.05 -18.40 6.63
N VAL A 122 -3.85 -18.23 6.06
CA VAL A 122 -3.22 -16.93 5.88
C VAL A 122 -3.07 -16.63 4.40
N LEU A 123 -3.51 -15.45 3.98
CA LEU A 123 -3.33 -14.93 2.63
C LEU A 123 -2.34 -13.76 2.63
N ASP A 124 -1.50 -13.71 1.59
CA ASP A 124 -0.66 -12.57 1.26
C ASP A 124 -1.36 -11.74 0.17
N CYS A 125 -1.88 -10.56 0.54
CA CYS A 125 -2.76 -9.77 -0.30
C CYS A 125 -2.38 -8.28 -0.33
N PRO A 126 -1.19 -7.89 -0.79
CA PRO A 126 -0.85 -6.48 -0.92
C PRO A 126 -1.72 -5.79 -1.96
N VAL A 127 -1.85 -4.47 -1.82
CA VAL A 127 -2.64 -3.65 -2.73
C VAL A 127 -1.77 -2.77 -3.62
N SER A 128 -2.27 -2.49 -4.82
CA SER A 128 -1.76 -1.46 -5.73
C SER A 128 -2.73 -0.30 -5.77
N GLY A 129 -2.22 0.89 -5.44
CA GLY A 129 -2.93 2.16 -5.36
C GLY A 129 -2.45 2.99 -4.18
N THR A 130 -2.80 4.26 -4.19
CA THR A 130 -2.48 5.26 -3.16
C THR A 130 -3.63 5.42 -2.16
N GLY A 131 -3.41 6.19 -1.09
CA GLY A 131 -4.47 6.54 -0.13
C GLY A 131 -5.67 7.24 -0.79
N ALA A 132 -5.44 8.11 -1.78
CA ALA A 132 -6.50 8.77 -2.54
C ALA A 132 -7.36 7.76 -3.32
N GLN A 133 -6.72 6.77 -3.93
CA GLN A 133 -7.42 5.69 -4.64
C GLN A 133 -8.15 4.76 -3.66
N ALA A 134 -7.56 4.48 -2.48
CA ALA A 134 -8.21 3.70 -1.43
C ALA A 134 -9.51 4.35 -0.96
N ALA A 135 -9.54 5.67 -0.81
CA ALA A 135 -10.73 6.42 -0.38
C ALA A 135 -11.94 6.23 -1.30
N VAL A 136 -11.70 6.00 -2.60
CA VAL A 136 -12.74 5.81 -3.64
C VAL A 136 -12.81 4.38 -4.16
N ARG A 137 -12.25 3.40 -3.44
CA ARG A 137 -12.21 1.98 -3.81
C ARG A 137 -11.45 1.66 -5.11
N ASP A 138 -10.62 2.57 -5.62
CA ASP A 138 -9.84 2.36 -6.85
C ASP A 138 -8.50 1.64 -6.55
N LEU A 139 -8.60 0.49 -5.87
CA LEU A 139 -7.45 -0.37 -5.56
C LEU A 139 -7.49 -1.66 -6.38
N VAL A 140 -6.31 -2.20 -6.67
CA VAL A 140 -6.15 -3.56 -7.15
C VAL A 140 -5.49 -4.41 -6.05
N LEU A 141 -6.16 -5.47 -5.63
CA LEU A 141 -5.67 -6.42 -4.64
C LEU A 141 -4.98 -7.59 -5.35
N TYR A 142 -3.77 -7.94 -4.93
CA TYR A 142 -3.02 -9.10 -5.40
C TYR A 142 -3.15 -10.24 -4.39
N ALA A 143 -4.21 -11.05 -4.52
CA ALA A 143 -4.49 -12.13 -3.59
C ALA A 143 -3.62 -13.37 -3.89
N SER A 144 -2.92 -13.87 -2.86
CA SER A 144 -2.13 -15.10 -2.96
C SER A 144 -2.22 -15.95 -1.70
N GLY A 145 -2.07 -17.26 -1.84
CA GLY A 145 -2.26 -18.28 -0.82
C GLY A 145 -3.27 -19.32 -1.26
N ASP A 146 -4.12 -19.80 -0.37
CA ASP A 146 -5.19 -20.75 -0.70
C ASP A 146 -6.25 -20.10 -1.62
N ALA A 147 -6.43 -20.65 -2.80
CA ALA A 147 -7.35 -20.10 -3.81
C ALA A 147 -8.82 -20.18 -3.38
N ALA A 148 -9.22 -21.24 -2.66
CA ALA A 148 -10.59 -21.39 -2.20
C ALA A 148 -10.91 -20.37 -1.08
N VAL A 149 -9.96 -20.10 -0.19
CA VAL A 149 -10.07 -19.05 0.83
C VAL A 149 -10.14 -17.67 0.18
N ALA A 150 -9.28 -17.39 -0.80
CA ALA A 150 -9.29 -16.13 -1.54
C ALA A 150 -10.63 -15.89 -2.25
N GLU A 151 -11.20 -16.91 -2.88
CA GLU A 151 -12.52 -16.80 -3.54
C GLU A 151 -13.65 -16.61 -2.54
N LYS A 152 -13.62 -17.32 -1.40
CA LYS A 152 -14.60 -17.12 -0.30
C LYS A 152 -14.57 -15.70 0.24
N LEU A 153 -13.41 -15.04 0.26
CA LEU A 153 -13.25 -13.67 0.73
C LEU A 153 -13.52 -12.61 -0.34
N ARG A 154 -13.83 -13.00 -1.57
CA ARG A 154 -14.14 -12.08 -2.66
C ARG A 154 -15.15 -10.99 -2.28
N PRO A 155 -16.28 -11.28 -1.61
CA PRO A 155 -17.23 -10.25 -1.20
C PRO A 155 -16.64 -9.20 -0.27
N VAL A 156 -15.72 -9.61 0.63
CA VAL A 156 -15.00 -8.68 1.52
C VAL A 156 -14.03 -7.81 0.71
N PHE A 157 -13.27 -8.41 -0.20
CA PHE A 157 -12.32 -7.68 -1.06
C PHE A 157 -13.01 -6.68 -1.97
N ASP A 158 -14.13 -7.06 -2.59
CA ASP A 158 -14.94 -6.20 -3.43
C ASP A 158 -15.58 -5.04 -2.64
N GLY A 159 -15.69 -5.17 -1.31
CA GLY A 159 -16.14 -4.11 -0.41
C GLY A 159 -15.18 -2.90 -0.38
N PHE A 160 -13.89 -3.07 -0.62
CA PHE A 160 -12.91 -1.98 -0.54
C PHE A 160 -11.94 -1.86 -1.74
N ALA A 161 -11.92 -2.81 -2.65
CA ALA A 161 -11.08 -2.81 -3.84
C ALA A 161 -11.95 -2.84 -5.11
N ARG A 162 -11.46 -2.21 -6.19
CA ARG A 162 -12.10 -2.24 -7.51
C ARG A 162 -11.90 -3.59 -8.20
N ASN A 163 -10.78 -4.22 -7.96
CA ASN A 163 -10.41 -5.47 -8.62
C ASN A 163 -9.52 -6.33 -7.71
N THR A 164 -9.86 -7.60 -7.62
CA THR A 164 -9.04 -8.61 -6.95
C THR A 164 -8.49 -9.58 -7.97
N ARG A 165 -7.17 -9.76 -7.98
CA ARG A 165 -6.46 -10.70 -8.83
C ARG A 165 -5.85 -11.81 -7.96
N TYR A 166 -6.33 -13.05 -8.13
CA TYR A 166 -5.60 -14.17 -7.58
C TYR A 166 -4.34 -14.42 -8.42
N VAL A 167 -3.18 -14.46 -7.76
CA VAL A 167 -1.87 -14.44 -8.44
C VAL A 167 -0.99 -15.64 -8.09
N GLY A 168 -1.50 -16.61 -7.32
CA GLY A 168 -0.80 -17.86 -7.07
C GLY A 168 -0.60 -18.22 -5.59
N PRO A 169 0.37 -19.09 -5.27
CA PRO A 169 0.62 -19.52 -3.90
C PRO A 169 1.09 -18.37 -3.01
N PHE A 170 1.06 -18.58 -1.70
CA PHE A 170 1.48 -17.59 -0.68
C PHE A 170 2.84 -16.97 -1.04
N GLY A 171 2.94 -15.65 -0.93
CA GLY A 171 4.11 -14.84 -1.30
C GLY A 171 4.10 -14.34 -2.75
N ALA A 172 3.25 -14.89 -3.63
CA ALA A 172 3.14 -14.40 -5.01
C ALA A 172 2.61 -12.97 -5.09
N GLY A 173 1.69 -12.59 -4.19
CA GLY A 173 1.17 -11.24 -4.06
C GLY A 173 2.27 -10.22 -3.77
N THR A 174 3.09 -10.49 -2.76
CA THR A 174 4.23 -9.64 -2.40
C THR A 174 5.26 -9.54 -3.53
N LYS A 175 5.60 -10.66 -4.19
CA LYS A 175 6.50 -10.64 -5.35
C LYS A 175 5.96 -9.75 -6.47
N LEU A 176 4.68 -9.89 -6.80
CA LEU A 176 4.04 -9.04 -7.81
C LEU A 176 4.00 -7.58 -7.37
N LYS A 177 3.76 -7.29 -6.09
CA LYS A 177 3.82 -5.92 -5.55
C LYS A 177 5.21 -5.31 -5.71
N PHE A 178 6.29 -6.06 -5.47
CA PHE A 178 7.65 -5.57 -5.70
C PHE A 178 7.90 -5.26 -7.17
N ILE A 179 7.46 -6.13 -8.09
CA ILE A 179 7.57 -5.91 -9.55
C ILE A 179 6.76 -4.66 -9.96
N ALA A 180 5.55 -4.50 -9.45
CA ALA A 180 4.73 -3.33 -9.74
C ALA A 180 5.37 -2.04 -9.20
N ASN A 181 5.89 -2.05 -7.96
CA ASN A 181 6.53 -0.87 -7.38
C ASN A 181 7.90 -0.55 -8.02
N LEU A 182 8.62 -1.54 -8.56
CA LEU A 182 9.78 -1.30 -9.42
C LEU A 182 9.39 -0.42 -10.61
N LEU A 183 8.31 -0.75 -11.32
CA LEU A 183 7.81 0.07 -12.43
C LEU A 183 7.34 1.45 -11.96
N VAL A 184 6.64 1.55 -10.82
CA VAL A 184 6.25 2.83 -10.21
C VAL A 184 7.47 3.73 -9.99
N THR A 185 8.55 3.18 -9.44
CA THR A 185 9.80 3.90 -9.16
C THR A 185 10.41 4.48 -10.43
N ILE A 186 10.59 3.62 -11.44
CA ILE A 186 11.22 3.98 -12.72
C ILE A 186 10.36 5.00 -13.46
N HIS A 187 9.06 4.75 -13.58
CA HIS A 187 8.14 5.63 -14.29
C HIS A 187 7.99 7.00 -13.62
N ASN A 188 8.10 7.07 -12.28
CA ASN A 188 8.05 8.34 -11.56
C ASN A 188 9.27 9.20 -11.88
N LEU A 189 10.48 8.63 -11.88
CA LEU A 189 11.69 9.37 -12.27
C LEU A 189 11.64 9.73 -13.75
N ALA A 190 11.25 8.81 -14.64
CA ALA A 190 11.12 9.07 -16.06
C ALA A 190 10.14 10.22 -16.37
N ALA A 191 9.03 10.30 -15.63
CA ALA A 191 8.09 11.42 -15.74
C ALA A 191 8.74 12.76 -15.35
N ALA A 192 9.53 12.76 -14.26
CA ALA A 192 10.24 13.96 -13.82
C ALA A 192 11.31 14.40 -14.80
N GLU A 193 12.09 13.46 -15.37
CA GLU A 193 13.08 13.76 -16.43
C GLU A 193 12.42 14.32 -17.68
N ALA A 194 11.32 13.71 -18.14
CA ALA A 194 10.63 14.17 -19.35
C ALA A 194 10.08 15.60 -19.19
N LEU A 195 9.44 15.90 -18.04
CA LEU A 195 8.92 17.24 -17.77
C LEU A 195 10.04 18.27 -17.59
N LEU A 196 11.17 17.91 -16.96
CA LEU A 196 12.31 18.80 -16.86
C LEU A 196 12.92 19.10 -18.23
N LEU A 197 13.08 18.09 -19.11
CA LEU A 197 13.56 18.29 -20.46
C LEU A 197 12.62 19.21 -21.26
N ALA A 198 11.31 19.06 -21.08
CA ALA A 198 10.33 19.95 -21.71
C ALA A 198 10.48 21.40 -21.21
N GLU A 199 10.63 21.62 -19.88
CA GLU A 199 10.85 22.93 -19.29
C GLU A 199 12.13 23.59 -19.84
N GLN A 200 13.23 22.84 -19.91
CA GLN A 200 14.52 23.31 -20.44
C GLN A 200 14.50 23.54 -21.96
N SER A 201 13.48 23.05 -22.64
CA SER A 201 13.25 23.25 -24.09
C SER A 201 12.22 24.36 -24.36
N ASP A 202 11.86 25.16 -23.35
CA ASP A 202 10.88 26.25 -23.44
C ASP A 202 9.48 25.79 -23.92
N LEU A 203 9.10 24.53 -23.64
CA LEU A 203 7.78 24.01 -23.95
C LEU A 203 6.81 24.23 -22.79
N ASP A 204 5.54 24.51 -23.11
CA ASP A 204 4.48 24.56 -22.11
C ASP A 204 4.23 23.17 -21.52
N LEU A 205 4.42 23.03 -20.20
CA LEU A 205 4.36 21.74 -19.52
C LEU A 205 2.94 21.12 -19.54
N THR A 206 1.89 21.95 -19.55
CA THR A 206 0.50 21.47 -19.63
C THR A 206 0.24 20.86 -20.99
N MET A 207 0.62 21.54 -22.05
CA MET A 207 0.53 21.01 -23.42
C MET A 207 1.34 19.72 -23.57
N VAL A 208 2.59 19.67 -23.05
CA VAL A 208 3.42 18.46 -23.08
C VAL A 208 2.76 17.30 -22.35
N TYR A 209 2.20 17.55 -21.17
CA TYR A 209 1.49 16.53 -20.39
C TYR A 209 0.31 15.95 -21.17
N GLU A 210 -0.53 16.79 -21.77
CA GLU A 210 -1.68 16.34 -22.54
C GLU A 210 -1.27 15.53 -23.78
N ALA A 211 -0.26 15.98 -24.52
CA ALA A 211 0.23 15.30 -25.69
C ALA A 211 0.86 13.93 -25.38
N ILE A 212 1.66 13.83 -24.30
CA ILE A 212 2.27 12.56 -23.90
C ILE A 212 1.23 11.60 -23.34
N ARG A 213 0.24 12.10 -22.58
CA ARG A 213 -0.82 11.26 -22.01
C ARG A 213 -1.57 10.45 -23.06
N ASP A 214 -1.77 11.01 -24.24
CA ASP A 214 -2.47 10.36 -25.34
C ASP A 214 -1.54 9.52 -26.23
N GLY A 215 -0.24 9.54 -25.98
CA GLY A 215 0.81 8.90 -26.79
C GLY A 215 1.45 7.67 -26.14
N ALA A 216 2.39 7.07 -26.89
CA ALA A 216 3.12 5.86 -26.47
C ALA A 216 4.09 6.10 -25.29
N GLY A 217 4.45 7.36 -24.99
CA GLY A 217 5.29 7.72 -23.86
C GLY A 217 4.57 7.74 -22.51
N ASN A 218 3.26 7.52 -22.50
CA ASN A 218 2.45 7.56 -21.30
C ASN A 218 2.74 6.42 -20.32
N SER A 219 2.53 6.68 -19.05
CA SER A 219 2.44 5.69 -17.99
C SER A 219 1.44 6.15 -16.93
N ARG A 220 0.89 5.20 -16.14
CA ARG A 220 0.00 5.57 -15.04
C ARG A 220 0.66 6.52 -14.03
N MET A 221 1.97 6.46 -13.86
CA MET A 221 2.69 7.38 -12.98
C MET A 221 2.81 8.77 -13.59
N PHE A 222 3.02 8.88 -14.89
CA PHE A 222 2.97 10.16 -15.61
C PHE A 222 1.60 10.82 -15.46
N GLU A 223 0.51 10.05 -15.66
CA GLU A 223 -0.87 10.56 -15.50
C GLU A 223 -1.15 11.09 -14.09
N VAL A 224 -0.73 10.33 -13.06
CA VAL A 224 -1.08 10.67 -11.67
C VAL A 224 -0.16 11.74 -11.09
N ARG A 225 1.12 11.73 -11.42
CA ARG A 225 2.14 12.62 -10.84
C ARG A 225 2.53 13.78 -11.73
N GLY A 226 2.35 13.69 -13.03
CA GLY A 226 2.61 14.80 -13.94
C GLY A 226 1.96 16.12 -13.51
N PRO A 227 0.67 16.17 -13.20
CA PRO A 227 0.03 17.38 -12.68
C PRO A 227 0.66 17.91 -11.40
N LEU A 228 1.07 17.02 -10.46
CA LEU A 228 1.74 17.42 -9.23
C LEU A 228 3.13 18.02 -9.47
N MET A 229 3.84 17.51 -10.47
CA MET A 229 5.15 18.01 -10.90
C MET A 229 5.03 19.37 -11.56
N ILE A 230 4.06 19.55 -12.46
CA ILE A 230 3.80 20.80 -13.18
C ILE A 230 3.39 21.92 -12.22
N GLU A 231 2.52 21.60 -11.26
CA GLU A 231 2.05 22.55 -10.25
C GLU A 231 3.05 22.73 -9.09
N GLU A 232 4.14 21.97 -9.07
CA GLU A 232 5.07 21.84 -7.93
C GLU A 232 4.34 21.65 -6.58
N ARG A 233 3.22 20.93 -6.60
CA ARG A 233 2.35 20.71 -5.46
C ARG A 233 2.55 19.30 -4.88
N TYR A 234 3.37 19.20 -3.84
CA TYR A 234 3.78 17.92 -3.23
C TYR A 234 3.07 17.62 -1.90
N GLN A 235 2.17 18.49 -1.47
CA GLN A 235 1.34 18.34 -0.28
C GLN A 235 -0.15 18.58 -0.59
N PRO A 236 -1.08 17.82 0.03
CA PRO A 236 -0.81 16.64 0.85
C PRO A 236 -0.27 15.47 -0.01
N ALA A 237 0.70 14.75 0.52
CA ALA A 237 1.31 13.63 -0.20
C ALA A 237 0.35 12.46 -0.35
N THR A 238 0.27 11.90 -1.56
CA THR A 238 -0.43 10.63 -1.82
C THR A 238 0.46 9.42 -1.52
N MET A 239 1.78 9.61 -1.65
CA MET A 239 2.82 8.67 -1.27
C MET A 239 4.04 9.46 -0.77
N LYS A 240 4.26 9.48 0.54
CA LYS A 240 5.37 10.19 1.15
C LYS A 240 6.72 9.58 0.77
N MET A 241 7.72 10.44 0.60
CA MET A 241 9.07 10.06 0.21
C MET A 241 9.71 9.08 1.21
N ASP A 242 9.64 9.37 2.51
CA ASP A 242 10.19 8.53 3.57
C ASP A 242 9.53 7.15 3.64
N VAL A 243 8.21 7.09 3.51
CA VAL A 243 7.45 5.83 3.51
C VAL A 243 7.82 4.98 2.29
N TYR A 244 7.97 5.62 1.11
CA TYR A 244 8.28 4.92 -0.12
C TYR A 244 9.72 4.38 -0.14
N MET A 245 10.65 5.02 0.56
CA MET A 245 12.04 4.56 0.66
C MET A 245 12.15 3.12 1.21
N LYS A 246 11.29 2.75 2.14
CA LYS A 246 11.20 1.37 2.63
C LYS A 246 10.92 0.39 1.48
N ASP A 247 9.99 0.72 0.60
CA ASP A 247 9.62 -0.16 -0.52
C ASP A 247 10.78 -0.27 -1.53
N LEU A 248 11.52 0.82 -1.78
CA LEU A 248 12.70 0.79 -2.64
C LEU A 248 13.77 -0.18 -2.12
N MET A 249 14.03 -0.17 -0.80
CA MET A 249 14.97 -1.09 -0.18
C MET A 249 14.51 -2.54 -0.32
N LEU A 250 13.23 -2.82 -0.06
CA LEU A 250 12.65 -4.16 -0.20
C LEU A 250 12.77 -4.70 -1.63
N ILE A 251 12.52 -3.87 -2.65
CA ILE A 251 12.64 -4.26 -4.05
C ILE A 251 14.10 -4.56 -4.40
N THR A 252 15.03 -3.73 -3.94
CA THR A 252 16.47 -3.90 -4.19
C THR A 252 16.97 -5.20 -3.55
N ASP A 253 16.61 -5.45 -2.31
CA ASP A 253 16.97 -6.70 -1.60
C ASP A 253 16.37 -7.93 -2.30
N PHE A 254 15.10 -7.87 -2.68
CA PHE A 254 14.45 -8.95 -3.40
C PHE A 254 15.11 -9.22 -4.75
N ALA A 255 15.44 -8.18 -5.53
CA ALA A 255 16.14 -8.33 -6.82
C ALA A 255 17.52 -8.97 -6.65
N ARG A 256 18.28 -8.55 -5.61
CA ARG A 256 19.57 -9.17 -5.26
C ARG A 256 19.41 -10.65 -4.93
N ASP A 257 18.44 -11.01 -4.09
CA ASP A 257 18.22 -12.39 -3.67
C ASP A 257 17.79 -13.28 -4.85
N MET A 258 17.04 -12.72 -5.80
CA MET A 258 16.67 -13.38 -7.06
C MET A 258 17.79 -13.35 -8.11
N ARG A 259 18.91 -12.69 -7.84
CA ARG A 259 20.01 -12.47 -8.80
C ARG A 259 19.51 -11.84 -10.11
N SER A 260 18.50 -10.98 -10.02
CA SER A 260 17.90 -10.28 -11.16
C SER A 260 18.51 -8.89 -11.30
N PRO A 261 19.20 -8.56 -12.40
CA PRO A 261 19.71 -7.22 -12.63
C PRO A 261 18.55 -6.23 -12.84
N THR A 262 18.59 -5.12 -12.11
CA THR A 262 17.58 -4.04 -12.17
C THR A 262 18.26 -2.68 -12.38
N PRO A 263 18.92 -2.43 -13.54
CA PRO A 263 19.75 -1.23 -13.76
C PRO A 263 18.96 0.07 -13.67
N LEU A 264 17.74 0.15 -14.18
CA LEU A 264 16.91 1.36 -14.10
C LEU A 264 16.49 1.67 -12.66
N MET A 265 16.16 0.65 -11.88
CA MET A 265 15.87 0.80 -10.44
C MET A 265 17.09 1.32 -9.70
N SER A 266 18.27 0.75 -9.98
CA SER A 266 19.54 1.18 -9.37
C SER A 266 19.88 2.62 -9.72
N ALA A 267 19.65 3.05 -10.97
CA ALA A 267 19.84 4.43 -11.41
C ALA A 267 18.85 5.40 -10.74
N SER A 268 17.64 4.93 -10.38
CA SER A 268 16.62 5.78 -9.75
C SER A 268 16.93 6.07 -8.27
N MET A 269 17.55 5.15 -7.54
CA MET A 269 17.76 5.23 -6.09
C MET A 269 18.43 6.53 -5.61
N PRO A 270 19.53 7.04 -6.24
CA PRO A 270 20.20 8.25 -5.76
C PRO A 270 19.30 9.48 -5.70
N PHE A 271 18.31 9.60 -6.60
CA PHE A 271 17.41 10.75 -6.63
C PHE A 271 16.41 10.73 -5.47
N TYR A 272 15.95 9.56 -5.04
CA TYR A 272 15.14 9.42 -3.82
C TYR A 272 15.97 9.75 -2.57
N VAL A 273 17.22 9.32 -2.51
CA VAL A 273 18.15 9.68 -1.43
C VAL A 273 18.39 11.19 -1.41
N ALA A 274 18.61 11.82 -2.57
CA ALA A 274 18.79 13.27 -2.69
C ALA A 274 17.55 14.04 -2.22
N ALA A 275 16.34 13.53 -2.51
CA ALA A 275 15.10 14.13 -2.01
C ALA A 275 15.04 14.12 -0.47
N LEU A 276 15.41 13.01 0.18
CA LEU A 276 15.47 12.93 1.64
C LEU A 276 16.54 13.86 2.21
N ALA A 277 17.73 13.91 1.59
CA ALA A 277 18.81 14.82 2.00
C ALA A 277 18.43 16.29 1.88
N ALA A 278 17.55 16.64 0.92
CA ALA A 278 16.97 17.97 0.76
C ALA A 278 15.79 18.26 1.73
N GLY A 279 15.52 17.37 2.71
CA GLY A 279 14.47 17.56 3.70
C GLY A 279 13.04 17.27 3.21
N ARG A 280 12.87 16.64 2.06
CA ARG A 280 11.56 16.36 1.43
C ARG A 280 10.89 15.08 1.94
N HIS A 281 11.10 14.72 3.21
CA HIS A 281 10.60 13.48 3.83
C HIS A 281 9.08 13.31 3.71
N ALA A 282 8.34 14.40 3.95
CA ALA A 282 6.88 14.39 3.96
C ALA A 282 6.27 14.66 2.59
N ASP A 283 7.06 15.10 1.60
CA ASP A 283 6.59 15.41 0.27
C ASP A 283 6.19 14.15 -0.50
N ASP A 284 5.27 14.33 -1.45
CA ASP A 284 4.94 13.28 -2.43
C ASP A 284 6.18 12.94 -3.28
N THR A 285 6.30 11.68 -3.67
CA THR A 285 7.39 11.22 -4.54
C THR A 285 7.45 11.95 -5.90
N ALA A 286 6.42 12.69 -6.29
CA ALA A 286 6.46 13.64 -7.41
C ALA A 286 7.52 14.75 -7.23
N ALA A 287 7.96 15.02 -5.98
CA ALA A 287 9.01 16.00 -5.68
C ALA A 287 10.38 15.66 -6.29
N LEU A 288 10.55 14.47 -6.91
CA LEU A 288 11.72 14.17 -7.74
C LEU A 288 11.91 15.18 -8.87
N PHE A 289 10.84 15.76 -9.40
CA PHE A 289 10.91 16.85 -10.39
C PHE A 289 11.70 18.05 -9.85
N SER A 290 11.36 18.52 -8.62
CA SER A 290 12.12 19.61 -7.99
C SER A 290 13.57 19.23 -7.69
N VAL A 291 13.83 17.97 -7.30
CA VAL A 291 15.20 17.50 -7.05
C VAL A 291 16.03 17.59 -8.32
N LEU A 292 15.52 17.13 -9.44
CA LEU A 292 16.19 17.24 -10.75
C LEU A 292 16.36 18.70 -11.18
N LYS A 293 15.34 19.53 -11.01
CA LYS A 293 15.36 20.97 -11.32
C LYS A 293 16.42 21.71 -10.50
N ASP A 294 16.58 21.36 -9.21
CA ASP A 294 17.64 21.94 -8.37
C ASP A 294 19.04 21.60 -8.86
N MET A 295 19.24 20.44 -9.48
CA MET A 295 20.52 20.02 -10.05
C MET A 295 20.91 20.81 -11.31
N THR A 296 19.97 21.49 -11.98
CA THR A 296 20.23 22.33 -13.15
C THR A 296 20.55 23.79 -12.80
N LYS A 297 20.35 24.18 -11.52
CA LYS A 297 20.65 25.54 -11.07
C LYS A 297 22.17 25.76 -10.96
N PRO A 298 22.70 26.91 -11.43
CA PRO A 298 24.11 27.22 -11.22
C PRO A 298 24.40 27.26 -9.71
N HIS A 299 25.44 26.55 -9.28
CA HIS A 299 25.93 26.69 -7.92
C HIS A 299 26.34 28.16 -7.70
N LYS A 300 25.70 28.83 -6.73
CA LYS A 300 26.20 30.13 -6.27
C LYS A 300 27.58 29.88 -5.67
N ALA A 301 28.61 30.41 -6.33
CA ALA A 301 29.98 30.42 -5.85
C ALA A 301 30.10 31.18 -4.52
#